data_12242154bf9dd23491f948f986ea55bb
#
_entry.id   12242154bf9dd23491f948f986ea55bb
#
_cell.length_a   1.000
_cell.length_b   1.000
_cell.length_c   1.000
_cell.angle_alpha   90.00
_cell.angle_beta   90.00
_cell.angle_gamma   90.00
#
_symmetry.space_group_name_H-M   'P 1'
#
loop_
_entity.id
_entity.type
_entity.pdbx_description
1 polymer ?
#
loop_
_entity_poly.entity_id
_entity_poly.type
_entity_poly.pdbx_seq_one_letter_code
_entity_poly.pdbx_strand_id
1 'polypeptide(L)'
;EPIETKFEAFGWNSIRIDGHDFRQIKSALATAKKSGKPFAIIADTVKGKGIKMMEDDNNWHYRIPSKEEVDSAFEELGINSL
;
A
#
# COMPACT_ATOMS: atom_id res chain seq x y z
N GLU A 1 4.14 -7.94 -17.51
CA GLU A 1 3.22 -6.97 -18.10
C GLU A 1 2.48 -6.19 -17.05
N PRO A 2 2.23 -4.88 -17.27
CA PRO A 2 1.47 -4.09 -16.31
C PRO A 2 0.04 -4.60 -16.16
N ILE A 3 -0.42 -4.69 -14.91
CA ILE A 3 -1.77 -5.17 -14.62
C ILE A 3 -2.82 -4.25 -15.21
N GLU A 4 -2.60 -2.94 -15.18
CA GLU A 4 -3.54 -1.96 -15.72
C GLU A 4 -3.83 -2.19 -17.20
N THR A 5 -2.84 -2.59 -17.98
CA THR A 5 -3.02 -2.89 -19.41
C THR A 5 -4.03 -4.03 -19.60
N LYS A 6 -3.98 -5.03 -18.73
CA LYS A 6 -4.91 -6.16 -18.80
C LYS A 6 -6.35 -5.72 -18.53
N PHE A 7 -6.57 -4.86 -17.55
CA PHE A 7 -7.90 -4.33 -17.27
C PHE A 7 -8.40 -3.47 -18.43
N GLU A 8 -7.52 -2.63 -18.98
CA GLU A 8 -7.89 -1.77 -20.11
C GLU A 8 -8.27 -2.56 -21.35
N ALA A 9 -7.61 -3.71 -21.57
CA ALA A 9 -7.94 -4.59 -22.68
C ALA A 9 -9.37 -5.13 -22.60
N PHE A 10 -9.97 -5.19 -21.41
CA PHE A 10 -11.35 -5.62 -21.20
C PHE A 10 -12.33 -4.42 -21.17
N GLY A 11 -11.87 -3.23 -21.50
CA GLY A 11 -12.73 -2.05 -21.53
C GLY A 11 -12.89 -1.35 -20.19
N TRP A 12 -12.08 -1.71 -19.20
CA TRP A 12 -12.07 -1.00 -17.92
C TRP A 12 -11.14 0.20 -17.98
N ASN A 13 -11.44 1.24 -17.23
CA ASN A 13 -10.46 2.27 -16.94
C ASN A 13 -9.59 1.80 -15.78
N SER A 14 -8.36 2.29 -15.73
CA SER A 14 -7.45 1.92 -14.65
C SER A 14 -6.51 3.06 -14.30
N ILE A 15 -6.00 3.02 -13.07
CA ILE A 15 -4.99 3.95 -12.58
C ILE A 15 -4.10 3.22 -11.58
N ARG A 16 -2.80 3.51 -11.66
CA ARG A 16 -1.83 2.98 -10.70
C ARG A 16 -1.44 4.08 -9.72
N ILE A 17 -1.44 3.76 -8.44
CA ILE A 17 -1.13 4.71 -7.38
C ILE A 17 -0.15 4.12 -6.39
N ASP A 18 0.46 4.98 -5.57
CA ASP A 18 1.19 4.56 -4.38
C ASP A 18 0.15 4.22 -3.31
N GLY A 19 0.05 2.95 -2.95
CA GLY A 19 -0.92 2.45 -1.97
C GLY A 19 -0.70 2.95 -0.54
N HIS A 20 0.42 3.64 -0.28
CA HIS A 20 0.71 4.23 1.02
C HIS A 20 0.52 5.74 1.04
N ASP A 21 0.06 6.32 -0.05
CA ASP A 21 -0.21 7.75 -0.16
C ASP A 21 -1.72 8.01 -0.08
N PHE A 22 -2.18 8.54 1.05
CA PHE A 22 -3.61 8.77 1.27
C PHE A 22 -4.22 9.75 0.28
N ARG A 23 -3.45 10.73 -0.19
CA ARG A 23 -3.95 11.69 -1.19
C ARG A 23 -4.22 11.00 -2.51
N GLN A 24 -3.33 10.11 -2.94
CA GLN A 24 -3.52 9.34 -4.16
C GLN A 24 -4.70 8.39 -4.05
N ILE A 25 -4.86 7.73 -2.89
CA ILE A 25 -6.00 6.84 -2.65
C ILE A 25 -7.30 7.62 -2.74
N LYS A 26 -7.39 8.75 -2.07
CA LYS A 26 -8.59 9.60 -2.07
C LYS A 26 -8.92 10.09 -3.46
N SER A 27 -7.92 10.56 -4.20
CA SER A 27 -8.08 11.06 -5.56
C SER A 27 -8.55 9.95 -6.51
N ALA A 28 -7.95 8.75 -6.40
CA ALA A 28 -8.32 7.62 -7.24
C ALA A 28 -9.76 7.18 -7.00
N LEU A 29 -10.20 7.13 -5.74
CA LEU A 29 -11.58 6.78 -5.40
C LEU A 29 -12.58 7.81 -5.95
N ALA A 30 -12.23 9.08 -5.87
CA ALA A 30 -13.08 10.15 -6.42
C ALA A 30 -13.22 10.02 -7.95
N THR A 31 -12.11 9.71 -8.62
CA THR A 31 -12.11 9.50 -10.07
C THR A 31 -12.94 8.28 -10.44
N ALA A 32 -12.79 7.19 -9.70
CA ALA A 32 -13.54 5.95 -9.95
C ALA A 32 -15.04 6.16 -9.84
N LYS A 33 -15.49 6.95 -8.86
CA LYS A 33 -16.91 7.24 -8.69
C LYS A 33 -17.52 7.96 -9.87
N LYS A 34 -16.73 8.76 -10.58
CA LYS A 34 -17.20 9.54 -11.73
C LYS A 34 -17.11 8.77 -13.04
N SER A 35 -16.45 7.62 -13.03
CA SER A 35 -16.26 6.83 -14.24
C SER A 35 -17.58 6.19 -14.67
N GLY A 36 -17.86 6.23 -15.94
CA GLY A 36 -19.01 5.52 -16.52
C GLY A 36 -18.70 4.07 -16.86
N LYS A 37 -17.50 3.60 -16.59
CA LYS A 37 -17.04 2.25 -16.86
C LYS A 37 -16.53 1.59 -15.57
N PRO A 38 -16.44 0.26 -15.55
CA PRO A 38 -15.72 -0.40 -14.46
C PRO A 38 -14.32 0.19 -14.33
N PHE A 39 -13.86 0.35 -13.11
CA PHE A 39 -12.60 1.05 -12.82
C PHE A 39 -11.72 0.20 -11.92
N ALA A 40 -10.45 0.04 -12.30
CA ALA A 40 -9.47 -0.70 -11.51
C ALA A 40 -8.45 0.28 -10.92
N ILE A 41 -8.27 0.22 -9.62
CA ILE A 41 -7.23 1.00 -8.93
C ILE A 41 -6.14 0.01 -8.54
N ILE A 42 -4.95 0.16 -9.12
CA ILE A 42 -3.79 -0.67 -8.80
C ILE A 42 -2.94 0.07 -7.78
N ALA A 43 -2.93 -0.42 -6.55
CA ALA A 43 -2.20 0.21 -5.46
C ALA A 43 -0.89 -0.54 -5.21
N ASP A 44 0.23 0.08 -5.51
CA ASP A 44 1.53 -0.49 -5.19
C ASP A 44 1.79 -0.30 -3.71
N THR A 45 2.12 -1.38 -3.03
CA THR A 45 2.34 -1.37 -1.60
C THR A 45 3.65 -2.05 -1.25
N VAL A 46 4.20 -1.66 -0.09
CA VAL A 46 5.39 -2.27 0.48
C VAL A 46 4.97 -2.95 1.78
N LYS A 47 5.17 -4.25 1.87
CA LYS A 47 4.85 -5.03 3.06
C LYS A 47 5.65 -4.49 4.24
N GLY A 48 4.99 -4.21 5.36
CA GLY A 48 5.65 -3.66 6.54
C GLY A 48 6.00 -2.19 6.44
N LYS A 49 5.39 -1.46 5.51
CA LYS A 49 5.69 -0.05 5.26
C LYS A 49 5.68 0.78 6.54
N GLY A 50 6.73 1.59 6.71
CA GLY A 50 6.91 2.46 7.86
C GLY A 50 7.91 1.91 8.87
N ILE A 51 8.20 0.63 8.81
CA ILE A 51 9.18 -0.02 9.69
C ILE A 51 10.20 -0.74 8.80
N LYS A 52 11.34 -0.12 8.60
CA LYS A 52 12.33 -0.59 7.60
C LYS A 52 12.72 -2.04 7.74
N MET A 53 12.92 -2.53 8.96
CA MET A 53 13.29 -3.92 9.17
C MET A 53 12.20 -4.90 8.75
N MET A 54 10.96 -4.44 8.60
CA MET A 54 9.83 -5.26 8.18
C MET A 54 9.50 -5.13 6.69
N GLU A 55 9.98 -4.07 6.04
CA GLU A 55 9.60 -3.79 4.66
C GLU A 55 10.04 -4.92 3.73
N ASP A 56 9.08 -5.51 3.02
CA ASP A 56 9.27 -6.60 2.06
C ASP A 56 9.97 -7.84 2.61
N ASP A 57 9.98 -8.01 3.93
CA ASP A 57 10.58 -9.18 4.57
C ASP A 57 9.50 -10.19 4.95
N ASN A 58 9.48 -11.33 4.27
CA ASN A 58 8.49 -12.38 4.47
C ASN A 58 8.54 -13.01 5.86
N ASN A 59 9.66 -12.91 6.58
CA ASN A 59 9.79 -13.49 7.91
C ASN A 59 8.80 -12.87 8.90
N TRP A 60 8.38 -11.64 8.66
CA TRP A 60 7.49 -10.93 9.56
C TRP A 60 6.03 -11.37 9.49
N HIS A 61 5.68 -12.29 8.61
CA HIS A 61 4.35 -12.89 8.59
C HIS A 61 4.05 -13.73 9.84
N TYR A 62 5.09 -14.36 10.39
CA TYR A 62 4.93 -15.36 11.46
C TYR A 62 5.80 -15.06 12.67
N ARG A 63 6.67 -14.09 12.57
CA ARG A 63 7.63 -13.78 13.61
C ARG A 63 7.07 -12.78 14.61
N ILE A 64 7.28 -13.05 15.89
CA ILE A 64 6.93 -12.12 16.95
C ILE A 64 8.15 -11.24 17.24
N PRO A 65 8.02 -9.90 17.22
CA PRO A 65 9.17 -9.03 17.44
C PRO A 65 9.68 -9.13 18.89
N SER A 66 11.00 -8.98 19.06
CA SER A 66 11.63 -8.85 20.37
C SER A 66 11.32 -7.45 20.95
N LYS A 67 11.65 -7.28 22.23
CA LYS A 67 11.46 -5.98 22.87
C LYS A 67 12.27 -4.88 22.19
N GLU A 68 13.52 -5.17 21.84
CA GLU A 68 14.38 -4.20 21.16
C GLU A 68 13.80 -3.82 19.79
N GLU A 69 13.23 -4.79 19.09
CA GLU A 69 12.61 -4.54 17.79
C GLU A 69 11.36 -3.68 17.93
N VAL A 70 10.56 -3.90 18.96
CA VAL A 70 9.38 -3.08 19.24
C VAL A 70 9.79 -1.64 19.57
N ASP A 71 10.81 -1.48 20.42
CA ASP A 71 11.32 -0.14 20.76
C ASP A 71 11.83 0.60 19.54
N SER A 72 12.56 -0.09 18.67
CA SER A 72 13.07 0.46 17.41
C SER A 72 11.93 0.86 16.48
N ALA A 73 10.87 0.07 16.41
CA ALA A 73 9.70 0.36 15.59
C ALA A 73 8.97 1.60 16.09
N PHE A 74 8.80 1.75 17.41
CA PHE A 74 8.18 2.95 17.98
C PHE A 74 8.99 4.20 17.64
N GLU A 75 10.31 4.10 17.76
CA GLU A 75 11.20 5.23 17.42
C GLU A 75 11.05 5.61 15.95
N GLU A 76 11.06 4.64 15.04
CA GLU A 76 10.96 4.87 13.60
C GLU A 76 9.60 5.49 13.21
N LEU A 77 8.52 5.06 13.88
CA LEU A 77 7.19 5.61 13.64
C LEU A 77 6.94 6.95 14.34
N GLY A 78 7.89 7.38 15.18
CA GLY A 78 7.77 8.65 15.90
C GLY A 78 6.82 8.62 17.09
N ILE A 79 6.62 7.43 17.68
CA ILE A 79 5.80 7.29 18.88
C ILE A 79 6.66 6.77 20.02
N ASN A 80 6.35 7.21 21.25
CA ASN A 80 7.17 6.87 22.41
C ASN A 80 6.79 5.50 23.01
N SER A 81 5.51 5.27 23.18
CA SER A 81 4.95 4.01 23.69
C SER A 81 3.44 4.07 23.57
N LEU A 82 2.84 2.93 23.73
CA LEU A 82 1.37 2.85 23.78
C LEU A 82 0.85 3.11 25.19
#